data_5897fe1b946611f50c51a89f93912d94
#
_entry.id   5897fe1b946611f50c51a89f93912d94
#
_cell.length_a   1.000
_cell.length_b   1.000
_cell.length_c   1.000
_cell.angle_alpha   90.00
_cell.angle_beta   90.00
_cell.angle_gamma   90.00
#
_symmetry.space_group_name_H-M   'P 1'
#
loop_
_entity.id
_entity.type
_entity.pdbx_description
1 polymer ?
#
loop_
_entity_poly.entity_id
_entity_poly.type
_entity_poly.pdbx_seq_one_letter_code
_entity_poly.pdbx_strand_id
1 'polypeptide(L)'
;EDELYDQTIIFFFSDHGGPFPRYKRSIYDTGIQCPLYVKWANSKTSTYNDQLISFIDFAPTILDIINFKDAHKFDGISFFQKDDRLNIYAATDRFDSIQNKRRCVRNHHYKLILNCDTQTSIHKNVEYRNQMQTMQVLDSLNSIKSNNEYFSFWYQPQKSDYEFYDVINDPYELNNLIDDSSLVDEIKA
;
A
#
# COMPACT_ATOMS: atom_id res chain seq x y z
N GLU A 1 13.02 -27.69 -22.95
CA GLU A 1 12.58 -27.13 -21.64
C GLU A 1 13.51 -27.67 -20.60
N ASP A 2 14.19 -26.77 -19.89
CA ASP A 2 15.32 -27.13 -19.04
C ASP A 2 14.81 -27.66 -17.72
N GLU A 3 14.19 -28.60 -17.44
CA GLU A 3 13.74 -29.25 -16.20
C GLU A 3 14.12 -28.50 -14.87
N LEU A 4 14.27 -27.19 -14.95
CA LEU A 4 14.71 -26.33 -13.85
C LEU A 4 13.52 -25.84 -12.97
N TYR A 5 12.31 -25.97 -13.46
CA TYR A 5 11.14 -25.41 -12.79
C TYR A 5 11.02 -25.86 -11.32
N ASP A 6 11.20 -27.15 -11.07
CA ASP A 6 11.05 -27.68 -9.70
C ASP A 6 12.11 -27.14 -8.74
N GLN A 7 13.31 -26.91 -9.24
CA GLN A 7 14.45 -26.44 -8.43
C GLN A 7 14.53 -24.91 -8.35
N THR A 8 13.68 -24.19 -9.10
CA THR A 8 13.71 -22.72 -9.14
C THR A 8 12.74 -22.13 -8.13
N ILE A 9 13.18 -21.12 -7.38
CA ILE A 9 12.32 -20.26 -6.58
C ILE A 9 11.84 -19.12 -7.46
N ILE A 10 10.53 -18.88 -7.48
CA ILE A 10 9.93 -17.86 -8.34
C ILE A 10 9.16 -16.89 -7.45
N PHE A 11 9.51 -15.59 -7.52
CA PHE A 11 8.73 -14.51 -6.94
C PHE A 11 7.95 -13.83 -8.06
N PHE A 12 6.63 -13.82 -7.94
CA PHE A 12 5.75 -13.12 -8.87
C PHE A 12 4.96 -12.08 -8.08
N PHE A 13 5.17 -10.81 -8.38
CA PHE A 13 4.57 -9.71 -7.64
C PHE A 13 4.40 -8.48 -8.52
N SER A 14 3.60 -7.52 -8.05
CA SER A 14 3.49 -6.18 -8.62
C SER A 14 4.30 -5.21 -7.75
N ASP A 15 4.88 -4.17 -8.36
CA ASP A 15 5.64 -3.13 -7.68
C ASP A 15 4.74 -2.09 -6.99
N HIS A 16 3.50 -1.94 -7.43
CA HIS A 16 2.47 -1.05 -6.88
C HIS A 16 1.08 -1.41 -7.42
N GLY A 17 0.05 -0.76 -6.92
CA GLY A 17 -1.31 -0.89 -7.43
C GLY A 17 -1.48 -0.39 -8.87
N GLY A 18 -2.62 -0.70 -9.48
CA GLY A 18 -2.95 -0.36 -10.87
C GLY A 18 -2.92 1.15 -11.17
N PRO A 19 -3.06 1.54 -12.45
CA PRO A 19 -2.93 2.94 -12.88
C PRO A 19 -4.23 3.75 -12.69
N PHE A 20 -4.95 3.54 -11.60
CA PHE A 20 -6.20 4.24 -11.29
C PHE A 20 -6.01 5.33 -10.21
N PRO A 21 -6.98 6.25 -10.04
CA PRO A 21 -7.04 7.14 -8.87
C PRO A 21 -6.98 6.34 -7.57
N ARG A 22 -6.25 6.82 -6.57
CA ARG A 22 -5.96 6.15 -5.29
C ARG A 22 -5.13 4.85 -5.36
N TYR A 23 -4.76 4.38 -6.53
CA TYR A 23 -3.91 3.20 -6.71
C TYR A 23 -2.44 3.64 -6.81
N LYS A 24 -1.86 3.60 -8.01
CA LYS A 24 -0.46 4.04 -8.22
C LYS A 24 -0.18 5.41 -7.61
N ARG A 25 0.95 5.57 -6.93
CA ARG A 25 1.39 6.78 -6.20
C ARG A 25 0.52 7.11 -4.98
N SER A 26 -0.12 6.12 -4.40
CA SER A 26 -0.93 6.27 -3.20
C SER A 26 -0.40 5.38 -2.09
N ILE A 27 -0.59 5.79 -0.83
CA ILE A 27 -0.29 4.96 0.34
C ILE A 27 -1.54 4.25 0.89
N TYR A 28 -2.68 4.36 0.22
CA TYR A 28 -3.83 3.51 0.48
C TYR A 28 -3.54 2.06 0.06
N ASP A 29 -4.23 1.09 0.64
CA ASP A 29 -4.01 -0.33 0.33
C ASP A 29 -4.14 -0.62 -1.17
N THR A 30 -5.04 0.04 -1.86
CA THR A 30 -5.16 -0.03 -3.32
C THR A 30 -3.87 0.32 -4.08
N GLY A 31 -2.98 1.11 -3.46
CA GLY A 31 -1.68 1.49 -4.03
C GLY A 31 -0.51 0.64 -3.54
N ILE A 32 -0.56 0.11 -2.31
CA ILE A 32 0.57 -0.54 -1.66
C ILE A 32 0.35 -2.03 -1.35
N GLN A 33 -0.88 -2.52 -1.28
CA GLN A 33 -1.17 -3.94 -1.11
C GLN A 33 -1.00 -4.67 -2.46
N CYS A 34 0.24 -5.05 -2.74
CA CYS A 34 0.59 -5.71 -3.99
C CYS A 34 0.42 -7.23 -3.86
N PRO A 35 -0.09 -7.92 -4.89
CA PRO A 35 -0.09 -9.37 -4.90
C PRO A 35 1.35 -9.89 -4.86
N LEU A 36 1.58 -10.92 -4.05
CA LEU A 36 2.84 -11.65 -3.98
C LEU A 36 2.57 -13.15 -4.01
N TYR A 37 3.13 -13.81 -5.00
CA TYR A 37 3.12 -15.27 -5.11
C TYR A 37 4.56 -15.75 -5.07
N VAL A 38 4.84 -16.72 -4.19
CA VAL A 38 6.16 -17.33 -4.10
C VAL A 38 6.03 -18.82 -4.33
N LYS A 39 6.68 -19.31 -5.38
CA LYS A 39 6.90 -20.73 -5.58
C LYS A 39 8.26 -21.09 -4.99
N TRP A 40 8.26 -21.91 -3.96
CA TRP A 40 9.49 -22.45 -3.38
C TRP A 40 10.03 -23.61 -4.20
N ALA A 41 11.34 -23.81 -4.17
CA ALA A 41 11.96 -24.97 -4.81
C ALA A 41 11.35 -26.28 -4.27
N ASN A 42 11.05 -27.20 -5.17
CA ASN A 42 10.45 -28.51 -4.88
C ASN A 42 9.09 -28.49 -4.15
N SER A 43 8.45 -27.32 -4.04
CA SER A 43 7.11 -27.22 -3.44
C SER A 43 6.07 -27.84 -4.37
N LYS A 44 5.21 -28.71 -3.82
CA LYS A 44 4.07 -29.32 -4.51
C LYS A 44 2.72 -28.89 -3.96
N THR A 45 2.74 -28.05 -2.93
CA THR A 45 1.54 -27.55 -2.25
C THR A 45 1.47 -26.05 -2.34
N SER A 46 0.25 -25.51 -2.40
CA SER A 46 -0.02 -24.08 -2.26
C SER A 46 -0.68 -23.81 -0.92
N THR A 47 -0.26 -22.75 -0.27
CA THR A 47 -0.86 -22.26 0.97
C THR A 47 -1.07 -20.75 0.86
N TYR A 48 -2.10 -20.27 1.52
CA TYR A 48 -2.26 -18.83 1.73
C TYR A 48 -1.50 -18.43 2.99
N ASN A 49 -0.81 -17.31 2.91
CA ASN A 49 -0.08 -16.71 4.02
C ASN A 49 -0.53 -15.26 4.19
N ASP A 50 -0.91 -14.87 5.39
CA ASP A 50 -1.40 -13.54 5.75
C ASP A 50 -0.35 -12.67 6.44
N GLN A 51 0.91 -13.08 6.45
CA GLN A 51 2.01 -12.28 7.02
C GLN A 51 2.05 -10.88 6.40
N LEU A 52 2.33 -9.89 7.24
CA LEU A 52 2.63 -8.54 6.79
C LEU A 52 4.04 -8.49 6.20
N ILE A 53 4.13 -8.39 4.88
CA ILE A 53 5.39 -8.37 4.13
C ILE A 53 5.60 -7.00 3.50
N SER A 54 6.83 -6.51 3.53
CA SER A 54 7.27 -5.29 2.87
C SER A 54 8.36 -5.59 1.85
N PHE A 55 8.56 -4.74 0.84
CA PHE A 55 9.62 -4.92 -0.15
C PHE A 55 11.04 -4.94 0.45
N ILE A 56 11.25 -4.30 1.61
CA ILE A 56 12.52 -4.35 2.34
C ILE A 56 12.86 -5.76 2.83
N ASP A 57 11.89 -6.67 2.85
CA ASP A 57 12.03 -8.05 3.34
C ASP A 57 12.59 -9.00 2.26
N PHE A 58 12.57 -8.59 0.99
CA PHE A 58 13.00 -9.47 -0.11
C PHE A 58 14.49 -9.80 -0.04
N ALA A 59 15.34 -8.79 0.19
CA ALA A 59 16.78 -9.01 0.29
C ALA A 59 17.16 -9.94 1.45
N PRO A 60 16.74 -9.70 2.71
CA PRO A 60 17.03 -10.63 3.80
C PRO A 60 16.40 -12.02 3.58
N THR A 61 15.25 -12.13 2.91
CA THR A 61 14.66 -13.43 2.58
C THR A 61 15.51 -14.21 1.59
N ILE A 62 16.02 -13.58 0.54
CA ILE A 62 16.88 -14.24 -0.45
C ILE A 62 18.17 -14.72 0.21
N LEU A 63 18.79 -13.89 1.05
CA LEU A 63 20.01 -14.25 1.75
C LEU A 63 19.80 -15.41 2.75
N ASP A 64 18.67 -15.43 3.42
CA ASP A 64 18.29 -16.50 4.35
C ASP A 64 18.12 -17.84 3.59
N ILE A 65 17.42 -17.83 2.46
CA ILE A 65 17.22 -19.02 1.60
C ILE A 65 18.54 -19.65 1.15
N ILE A 66 19.52 -18.83 0.78
CA ILE A 66 20.82 -19.32 0.32
C ILE A 66 21.81 -19.55 1.47
N ASN A 67 21.37 -19.41 2.73
CA ASN A 67 22.20 -19.52 3.93
C ASN A 67 23.42 -18.57 3.91
N PHE A 68 23.29 -17.41 3.30
CA PHE A 68 24.35 -16.42 3.26
C PHE A 68 24.36 -15.61 4.56
N LYS A 69 25.43 -15.76 5.33
CA LYS A 69 25.60 -15.00 6.59
C LYS A 69 26.24 -13.66 6.30
N ASP A 70 25.44 -12.62 6.23
CA ASP A 70 25.88 -11.25 6.15
C ASP A 70 25.88 -10.61 7.55
N ALA A 71 26.93 -9.83 7.82
CA ALA A 71 26.98 -8.98 9.01
C ALA A 71 26.14 -7.70 8.84
N HIS A 72 25.61 -7.44 7.65
CA HIS A 72 24.78 -6.28 7.38
C HIS A 72 23.45 -6.39 8.11
N LYS A 73 23.05 -5.32 8.78
CA LYS A 73 21.73 -5.22 9.40
C LYS A 73 20.74 -4.68 8.37
N PHE A 74 19.74 -5.49 8.05
CA PHE A 74 18.60 -5.07 7.26
C PHE A 74 17.52 -4.49 8.15
N ASP A 75 16.78 -3.50 7.66
CA ASP A 75 15.55 -3.04 8.30
C ASP A 75 14.40 -4.02 8.04
N GLY A 76 14.50 -4.82 6.98
CA GLY A 76 13.57 -5.88 6.64
C GLY A 76 13.84 -7.18 7.38
N ILE A 77 12.84 -8.05 7.41
CA ILE A 77 12.87 -9.36 8.06
C ILE A 77 12.57 -10.44 7.01
N SER A 78 13.30 -11.56 7.07
CA SER A 78 13.04 -12.68 6.18
C SER A 78 11.63 -13.26 6.41
N PHE A 79 10.84 -13.33 5.34
CA PHE A 79 9.53 -14.00 5.37
C PHE A 79 9.59 -15.48 4.92
N PHE A 80 10.79 -16.03 4.75
CA PHE A 80 10.99 -17.46 4.51
C PHE A 80 10.55 -18.29 5.72
N GLN A 81 10.76 -17.75 6.91
CA GLN A 81 10.24 -18.31 8.16
C GLN A 81 9.05 -17.47 8.62
N LYS A 82 8.17 -18.07 9.42
CA LYS A 82 7.05 -17.32 9.99
C LYS A 82 7.57 -16.22 10.91
N ASP A 83 7.10 -15.00 10.68
CA ASP A 83 7.35 -13.84 11.52
C ASP A 83 6.02 -13.30 12.08
N ASP A 84 6.04 -12.85 13.33
CA ASP A 84 4.89 -12.27 14.04
C ASP A 84 4.95 -10.72 14.00
N ARG A 85 5.38 -10.14 12.87
CA ARG A 85 5.39 -8.69 12.67
C ARG A 85 3.98 -8.12 12.87
N LEU A 86 3.87 -7.16 13.76
CA LEU A 86 2.59 -6.51 14.08
C LEU A 86 2.24 -5.40 13.10
N ASN A 87 3.25 -4.66 12.61
CA ASN A 87 3.03 -3.47 11.79
C ASN A 87 3.96 -3.43 10.58
N ILE A 88 3.46 -2.87 9.49
CA ILE A 88 4.25 -2.39 8.35
C ILE A 88 4.10 -0.88 8.21
N TYR A 89 5.07 -0.26 7.55
CA TYR A 89 5.15 1.19 7.38
C TYR A 89 5.26 1.55 5.91
N ALA A 90 4.63 2.65 5.52
CA ALA A 90 4.77 3.21 4.21
C ALA A 90 4.95 4.73 4.28
N ALA A 91 5.63 5.29 3.30
CA ALA A 91 5.89 6.71 3.21
C ALA A 91 5.82 7.19 1.76
N THR A 92 5.39 8.43 1.61
CA THR A 92 5.59 9.19 0.38
C THR A 92 6.02 10.60 0.75
N ASP A 93 6.97 11.16 0.00
CA ASP A 93 7.39 12.54 0.17
C ASP A 93 7.09 13.33 -1.10
N ARG A 94 7.38 12.73 -2.25
CA ARG A 94 7.29 13.39 -3.54
C ARG A 94 7.14 12.35 -4.65
N PHE A 95 6.37 12.68 -5.66
CA PHE A 95 6.36 11.95 -6.92
C PHE A 95 6.36 12.94 -8.09
N ASP A 96 7.21 12.69 -9.05
CA ASP A 96 7.51 13.63 -10.13
C ASP A 96 7.90 15.02 -9.55
N SER A 97 7.25 16.10 -9.95
CA SER A 97 7.44 17.45 -9.41
C SER A 97 6.55 17.77 -8.21
N ILE A 98 5.69 16.86 -7.77
CA ILE A 98 4.60 17.12 -6.83
C ILE A 98 4.98 16.63 -5.44
N GLN A 99 4.95 17.53 -4.45
CA GLN A 99 5.09 17.17 -3.05
C GLN A 99 3.79 16.53 -2.53
N ASN A 100 3.95 15.47 -1.76
CA ASN A 100 2.84 14.76 -1.11
C ASN A 100 3.36 13.99 0.09
N LYS A 101 3.81 14.72 1.10
CA LYS A 101 4.45 14.13 2.28
C LYS A 101 3.42 13.46 3.19
N ARG A 102 3.48 12.15 3.27
CA ARG A 102 2.58 11.31 4.09
C ARG A 102 3.35 10.18 4.74
N ARG A 103 2.86 9.71 5.88
CA ARG A 103 3.39 8.54 6.61
C ARG A 103 2.23 7.63 6.96
N CYS A 104 2.50 6.33 6.99
CA CYS A 104 1.48 5.34 7.29
C CYS A 104 2.06 4.24 8.16
N VAL A 105 1.28 3.80 9.13
CA VAL A 105 1.45 2.54 9.84
C VAL A 105 0.20 1.69 9.62
N ARG A 106 0.38 0.39 9.41
CA ARG A 106 -0.70 -0.56 9.16
C ARG A 106 -0.42 -1.87 9.88
N ASN A 107 -1.41 -2.37 10.57
CA ASN A 107 -1.45 -3.76 11.07
C ASN A 107 -2.50 -4.58 10.27
N HIS A 108 -2.85 -5.77 10.73
CA HIS A 108 -3.83 -6.61 10.03
C HIS A 108 -5.23 -6.01 9.95
N HIS A 109 -5.60 -5.14 10.87
CA HIS A 109 -6.96 -4.64 11.03
C HIS A 109 -7.07 -3.14 10.72
N TYR A 110 -6.12 -2.35 11.20
CA TYR A 110 -6.20 -0.90 11.14
C TYR A 110 -5.04 -0.28 10.37
N LYS A 111 -5.29 0.91 9.88
CA LYS A 111 -4.30 1.76 9.22
C LYS A 111 -4.45 3.19 9.66
N LEU A 112 -3.34 3.78 10.08
CA LEU A 112 -3.24 5.19 10.40
C LEU A 112 -2.35 5.89 9.38
N ILE A 113 -2.82 7.01 8.85
CA ILE A 113 -2.09 7.87 7.92
C ILE A 113 -1.93 9.25 8.53
N LEU A 114 -0.70 9.75 8.54
CA LEU A 114 -0.37 11.15 8.85
C LEU A 114 -0.14 11.91 7.55
N ASN A 115 -0.90 12.97 7.33
CA ASN A 115 -0.73 13.92 6.24
C ASN A 115 0.09 15.13 6.71
N CYS A 116 1.31 15.29 6.21
CA CYS A 116 2.17 16.42 6.57
C CYS A 116 1.88 17.68 5.72
N ASP A 117 1.07 17.55 4.68
CA ASP A 117 0.63 18.65 3.80
C ASP A 117 -0.89 18.54 3.64
N THR A 118 -1.61 19.22 4.53
CA THR A 118 -3.08 19.17 4.60
C THR A 118 -3.78 20.24 3.78
N GLN A 119 -3.05 21.24 3.34
CA GLN A 119 -3.60 22.37 2.57
C GLN A 119 -3.78 22.05 1.08
N THR A 120 -3.58 20.82 0.70
CA THR A 120 -3.72 20.36 -0.69
C THR A 120 -4.61 19.13 -0.78
N SER A 121 -5.30 18.99 -1.89
CA SER A 121 -6.15 17.83 -2.20
C SER A 121 -5.37 16.53 -2.23
N ILE A 122 -6.07 15.41 -2.03
CA ILE A 122 -5.58 14.06 -2.38
C ILE A 122 -5.36 13.98 -3.89
N HIS A 123 -6.26 14.57 -4.67
CA HIS A 123 -6.07 14.74 -6.10
C HIS A 123 -4.85 15.61 -6.37
N LYS A 124 -3.92 15.09 -7.15
CA LYS A 124 -2.74 15.82 -7.62
C LYS A 124 -2.76 15.86 -9.14
N ASN A 125 -2.46 17.02 -9.69
CA ASN A 125 -2.37 17.22 -11.14
C ASN A 125 -1.11 16.54 -11.69
N VAL A 126 -1.24 15.28 -12.10
CA VAL A 126 -0.17 14.48 -12.69
C VAL A 126 -0.42 14.38 -14.19
N GLU A 127 0.43 15.00 -14.99
CA GLU A 127 0.24 15.18 -16.43
C GLU A 127 -0.12 13.88 -17.17
N TYR A 128 0.69 12.82 -17.00
CA TYR A 128 0.41 11.58 -17.70
C TYR A 128 -0.91 10.93 -17.27
N ARG A 129 -1.31 11.10 -16.00
CA ARG A 129 -2.56 10.53 -15.47
C ARG A 129 -3.77 11.29 -16.03
N ASN A 130 -3.67 12.59 -16.22
CA ASN A 130 -4.76 13.42 -16.78
C ASN A 130 -5.10 13.05 -18.24
N GLN A 131 -4.17 12.36 -18.94
CA GLN A 131 -4.44 11.85 -20.29
C GLN A 131 -5.31 10.57 -20.28
N MET A 132 -5.51 9.95 -19.13
CA MET A 132 -6.34 8.74 -19.02
C MET A 132 -7.82 9.08 -19.11
N GLN A 133 -8.58 8.30 -19.87
CA GLN A 133 -10.03 8.50 -20.05
C GLN A 133 -10.76 8.52 -18.70
N THR A 134 -10.38 7.65 -17.75
CA THR A 134 -10.96 7.63 -16.40
C THR A 134 -10.83 8.97 -15.71
N MET A 135 -9.67 9.63 -15.81
CA MET A 135 -9.47 10.94 -15.19
C MET A 135 -10.30 12.02 -15.88
N GLN A 136 -10.37 12.00 -17.20
CA GLN A 136 -11.20 12.96 -17.98
C GLN A 136 -12.68 12.85 -17.60
N VAL A 137 -13.18 11.63 -17.41
CA VAL A 137 -14.57 11.40 -16.94
C VAL A 137 -14.75 11.90 -15.50
N LEU A 138 -13.82 11.60 -14.59
CA LEU A 138 -13.89 12.06 -13.20
C LEU A 138 -13.84 13.59 -13.10
N ASP A 139 -12.96 14.24 -13.87
CA ASP A 139 -12.85 15.70 -13.90
C ASP A 139 -14.12 16.33 -14.47
N SER A 140 -14.74 15.72 -15.48
CA SER A 140 -16.02 16.15 -16.03
C SER A 140 -17.14 16.03 -14.99
N LEU A 141 -17.23 14.92 -14.28
CA LEU A 141 -18.21 14.71 -13.20
C LEU A 141 -18.01 15.70 -12.05
N ASN A 142 -16.77 15.97 -11.67
CA ASN A 142 -16.46 16.98 -10.66
C ASN A 142 -16.87 18.40 -11.11
N SER A 143 -16.66 18.76 -12.37
CA SER A 143 -17.00 20.07 -12.91
C SER A 143 -18.49 20.38 -12.87
N ILE A 144 -19.35 19.39 -13.06
CA ILE A 144 -20.81 19.51 -12.96
C ILE A 144 -21.32 19.34 -11.52
N LYS A 145 -20.41 19.29 -10.51
CA LYS A 145 -20.72 19.10 -9.10
C LYS A 145 -21.63 17.88 -8.85
N SER A 146 -21.38 16.80 -9.57
CA SER A 146 -22.05 15.52 -9.31
C SER A 146 -21.79 15.10 -7.88
N ASN A 147 -22.84 15.00 -7.05
CA ASN A 147 -22.76 14.61 -5.64
C ASN A 147 -22.53 13.10 -5.50
N ASN A 148 -21.50 12.56 -6.14
CA ASN A 148 -21.14 11.17 -5.98
C ASN A 148 -20.15 11.02 -4.81
N GLU A 149 -20.59 10.43 -3.73
CA GLU A 149 -19.81 10.20 -2.50
C GLU A 149 -18.54 9.38 -2.74
N TYR A 150 -18.55 8.44 -3.69
CA TYR A 150 -17.41 7.54 -3.95
C TYR A 150 -16.16 8.22 -4.50
N PHE A 151 -16.26 9.42 -5.03
CA PHE A 151 -15.08 10.16 -5.48
C PHE A 151 -15.00 11.59 -4.96
N SER A 152 -15.99 12.08 -4.24
CA SER A 152 -16.02 13.47 -3.72
C SER A 152 -14.80 13.76 -2.84
N PHE A 153 -14.37 12.80 -2.01
CA PHE A 153 -13.17 12.93 -1.16
C PHE A 153 -11.89 13.16 -1.98
N TRP A 154 -11.83 12.65 -3.23
CA TRP A 154 -10.67 12.79 -4.10
C TRP A 154 -10.39 14.25 -4.50
N TYR A 155 -11.45 15.04 -4.65
CA TYR A 155 -11.39 16.43 -5.08
C TYR A 155 -11.52 17.43 -3.92
N GLN A 156 -11.61 16.98 -2.69
CA GLN A 156 -11.63 17.91 -1.55
C GLN A 156 -10.36 18.76 -1.55
N PRO A 157 -10.46 20.07 -1.29
CA PRO A 157 -9.33 20.98 -1.37
C PRO A 157 -8.27 20.73 -0.31
N GLN A 158 -8.65 20.09 0.79
CA GLN A 158 -7.80 19.81 1.93
C GLN A 158 -7.91 18.35 2.34
N LYS A 159 -6.86 17.85 3.01
CA LYS A 159 -6.84 16.53 3.66
C LYS A 159 -7.00 16.70 5.17
N SER A 160 -7.52 15.69 5.84
CA SER A 160 -7.42 15.56 7.29
C SER A 160 -5.94 15.45 7.71
N ASP A 161 -5.57 15.96 8.86
CA ASP A 161 -4.21 15.79 9.44
C ASP A 161 -3.91 14.28 9.62
N TYR A 162 -4.91 13.54 10.09
CA TYR A 162 -4.85 12.11 10.27
C TYR A 162 -6.02 11.43 9.58
N GLU A 163 -5.76 10.24 9.04
CA GLU A 163 -6.77 9.35 8.54
C GLU A 163 -6.63 8.00 9.25
N PHE A 164 -7.73 7.44 9.73
CA PHE A 164 -7.76 6.14 10.41
C PHE A 164 -8.81 5.24 9.77
N TYR A 165 -8.43 4.03 9.40
CA TYR A 165 -9.27 3.12 8.64
C TYR A 165 -9.30 1.73 9.25
N ASP A 166 -10.48 1.11 9.27
CA ASP A 166 -10.68 -0.32 9.47
C ASP A 166 -10.55 -1.00 8.10
N VAL A 167 -9.39 -1.53 7.80
CA VAL A 167 -9.08 -2.10 6.47
C VAL A 167 -9.73 -3.47 6.22
N ILE A 168 -10.35 -4.06 7.24
CA ILE A 168 -11.14 -5.29 7.10
C ILE A 168 -12.55 -4.98 6.62
N ASN A 169 -13.23 -4.02 7.27
CA ASN A 169 -14.62 -3.67 6.97
C ASN A 169 -14.71 -2.59 5.89
N ASP A 170 -13.67 -1.80 5.70
CA ASP A 170 -13.55 -0.77 4.66
C ASP A 170 -12.24 -0.97 3.84
N PRO A 171 -12.14 -2.01 3.01
CA PRO A 171 -10.92 -2.33 2.26
C PRO A 171 -10.55 -1.29 1.20
N TYR A 172 -11.44 -0.36 0.92
CA TYR A 172 -11.17 0.77 0.01
C TYR A 172 -10.83 2.06 0.74
N GLU A 173 -10.84 2.06 2.09
CA GLU A 173 -10.46 3.20 2.92
C GLU A 173 -11.26 4.47 2.57
N LEU A 174 -12.58 4.32 2.49
CA LEU A 174 -13.51 5.40 2.13
C LEU A 174 -14.02 6.17 3.35
N ASN A 175 -14.05 5.53 4.53
CA ASN A 175 -14.61 6.06 5.76
C ASN A 175 -13.49 6.36 6.75
N ASN A 176 -13.09 7.63 6.86
CA ASN A 176 -12.10 8.05 7.86
C ASN A 176 -12.72 8.03 9.27
N LEU A 177 -12.23 7.16 10.13
CA LEU A 177 -12.70 6.93 11.50
C LEU A 177 -11.92 7.73 12.54
N ILE A 178 -11.11 8.71 12.15
CA ILE A 178 -10.22 9.44 13.07
C ILE A 178 -10.97 10.17 14.19
N ASP A 179 -12.20 10.58 13.94
CA ASP A 179 -13.06 11.30 14.89
C ASP A 179 -14.01 10.36 15.67
N ASP A 180 -13.92 9.05 15.47
CA ASP A 180 -14.71 8.08 16.20
C ASP A 180 -14.14 7.88 17.61
N SER A 181 -14.83 8.42 18.60
CA SER A 181 -14.39 8.37 20.00
C SER A 181 -14.34 6.96 20.59
N SER A 182 -15.02 5.98 19.98
CA SER A 182 -14.97 4.59 20.42
C SER A 182 -13.66 3.88 20.07
N LEU A 183 -12.88 4.43 19.13
CA LEU A 183 -11.62 3.86 18.61
C LEU A 183 -10.37 4.61 19.12
N VAL A 184 -10.52 5.43 20.17
CA VAL A 184 -9.41 6.24 20.68
C VAL A 184 -8.20 5.41 21.14
N ASP A 185 -8.46 4.23 21.71
CA ASP A 185 -7.39 3.37 22.22
C ASP A 185 -6.63 2.70 21.06
N GLU A 186 -7.35 2.27 20.01
CA GLU A 186 -6.78 1.71 18.78
C GLU A 186 -5.95 2.75 18.01
N ILE A 187 -6.41 4.01 17.99
CA ILE A 187 -5.68 5.11 17.32
C ILE A 187 -4.37 5.43 18.05
N LYS A 188 -4.32 5.25 19.38
CA LYS A 188 -3.14 5.56 20.20
C LYS A 188 -2.13 4.41 20.28
N ALA A 189 -2.54 3.19 20.00
CA ALA A 189 -1.70 1.99 20.06
C ALA A 189 -0.69 1.92 18.90
#